data_d279aa1781427240d930d224ccb975eb
#
_entry.id   d279aa1781427240d930d224ccb975eb
#
_cell.length_a   1.000
_cell.length_b   1.000
_cell.length_c   1.000
_cell.angle_alpha   90.00
_cell.angle_beta   90.00
_cell.angle_gamma   90.00
#
_symmetry.space_group_name_H-M   'P 1'
#
loop_
_entity.id
_entity.type
_entity.pdbx_description
1 polymer ?
#
loop_
_entity_poly.entity_id
_entity_poly.type
_entity_poly.pdbx_seq_one_letter_code
_entity_poly.pdbx_strand_id
1 'polypeptide(L)'
;TCALPIFTHCFNGKPNRVLTPQGELKASVRNAIARGVRMDVGHGSASFSFEVARVAIAQGILPDTISSDIYCRNRLNGPVHNLAHVMSKFFSVGMTLQQVIDCVTWKAADGLRLTRKGRLEVGFDADLTLFSVTEAPRLFVDSEGEQVTGEKHLTPLAAVVAGEWFLTEEGKANVFDL
;
A
#
# COMPACT_ATOMS: atom_id res chain seq x y z
N THR A 1 -14.95 -12.38 19.07
CA THR A 1 -15.13 -11.38 17.98
C THR A 1 -14.29 -11.81 16.81
N CYS A 2 -14.93 -12.33 15.74
CA CYS A 2 -14.23 -12.73 14.52
C CYS A 2 -13.64 -11.48 13.85
N ALA A 3 -12.35 -11.48 13.51
CA ALA A 3 -11.76 -10.50 12.62
C ALA A 3 -12.46 -10.59 11.24
N LEU A 4 -12.54 -9.48 10.51
CA LEU A 4 -13.02 -9.53 9.13
C LEU A 4 -12.06 -10.40 8.31
N PRO A 5 -12.55 -11.29 7.43
CA PRO A 5 -11.68 -12.12 6.61
C PRO A 5 -10.89 -11.24 5.66
N ILE A 6 -9.56 -11.44 5.65
CA ILE A 6 -8.63 -10.70 4.79
C ILE A 6 -7.96 -11.70 3.86
N PHE A 7 -7.96 -11.39 2.57
CA PHE A 7 -7.21 -12.10 1.54
C PHE A 7 -5.97 -11.27 1.19
N THR A 8 -4.84 -11.66 1.75
CA THR A 8 -3.55 -11.00 1.47
C THR A 8 -2.91 -11.53 0.19
N HIS A 9 -1.91 -10.80 -0.31
CA HIS A 9 -1.23 -11.08 -1.59
C HIS A 9 -2.20 -11.06 -2.78
N CYS A 10 -3.20 -10.17 -2.74
CA CYS A 10 -4.27 -10.16 -3.72
C CYS A 10 -3.80 -9.89 -5.16
N PHE A 11 -2.67 -9.21 -5.34
CA PHE A 11 -2.12 -8.90 -6.66
C PHE A 11 -0.84 -9.71 -6.99
N ASN A 12 -0.74 -10.94 -6.46
CA ASN A 12 0.38 -11.81 -6.81
C ASN A 12 0.34 -12.25 -8.28
N GLY A 13 1.52 -12.48 -8.88
CA GLY A 13 1.67 -12.95 -10.27
C GLY A 13 1.61 -14.48 -10.46
N LYS A 14 1.32 -15.24 -9.39
CA LYS A 14 1.36 -16.72 -9.43
C LYS A 14 0.22 -17.32 -10.28
N PRO A 15 0.30 -18.59 -10.70
CA PRO A 15 -0.75 -19.24 -11.50
C PRO A 15 -2.14 -19.20 -10.86
N ASN A 16 -2.23 -19.18 -9.54
CA ASN A 16 -3.49 -19.10 -8.80
C ASN A 16 -3.96 -17.65 -8.48
N ARG A 17 -3.36 -16.65 -9.16
CA ARG A 17 -3.71 -15.21 -9.01
C ARG A 17 -5.22 -14.94 -9.14
N VAL A 18 -5.65 -13.74 -8.78
CA VAL A 18 -7.07 -13.32 -8.81
C VAL A 18 -7.68 -13.27 -10.21
N LEU A 19 -6.85 -13.24 -11.25
CA LEU A 19 -7.26 -13.20 -12.67
C LEU A 19 -7.28 -14.60 -13.29
N THR A 20 -8.16 -14.78 -14.27
CA THR A 20 -8.15 -15.91 -15.20
C THR A 20 -6.97 -15.78 -16.17
N PRO A 21 -6.63 -16.83 -16.95
CA PRO A 21 -5.64 -16.73 -18.03
C PRO A 21 -6.00 -15.65 -19.08
N GLN A 22 -7.28 -15.34 -19.25
CA GLN A 22 -7.78 -14.30 -20.17
C GLN A 22 -7.73 -12.88 -19.57
N GLY A 23 -7.23 -12.73 -18.35
CA GLY A 23 -7.14 -11.43 -17.66
C GLY A 23 -8.44 -10.97 -16.99
N GLU A 24 -9.46 -11.81 -16.91
CA GLU A 24 -10.71 -11.49 -16.23
C GLU A 24 -10.62 -11.78 -14.74
N LEU A 25 -11.29 -10.98 -13.91
CA LEU A 25 -11.40 -11.28 -12.49
C LEU A 25 -12.22 -12.56 -12.26
N LYS A 26 -11.65 -13.52 -11.53
CA LYS A 26 -12.32 -14.79 -11.21
C LYS A 26 -13.63 -14.56 -10.45
N ALA A 27 -14.68 -15.31 -10.82
CA ALA A 27 -15.98 -15.24 -10.14
C ALA A 27 -15.87 -15.55 -8.64
N SER A 28 -15.01 -16.47 -8.23
CA SER A 28 -14.73 -16.76 -6.82
C SER A 28 -14.22 -15.55 -6.04
N VAL A 29 -13.40 -14.70 -6.67
CA VAL A 29 -12.89 -13.46 -6.06
C VAL A 29 -14.01 -12.43 -5.94
N ARG A 30 -14.80 -12.19 -6.99
CA ARG A 30 -15.98 -11.31 -6.93
C ARG A 30 -16.93 -11.72 -5.81
N ASN A 31 -17.22 -13.02 -5.72
CA ASN A 31 -18.08 -13.57 -4.68
C ASN A 31 -17.47 -13.41 -3.26
N ALA A 32 -16.16 -13.52 -3.10
CA ALA A 32 -15.49 -13.29 -1.84
C ALA A 32 -15.63 -11.82 -1.40
N ILE A 33 -15.34 -10.88 -2.30
CA ILE A 33 -15.49 -9.43 -2.08
C ILE A 33 -16.96 -9.10 -1.71
N ALA A 34 -17.92 -9.64 -2.46
CA ALA A 34 -19.36 -9.43 -2.18
C ALA A 34 -19.79 -9.94 -0.80
N ARG A 35 -19.09 -10.94 -0.24
CA ARG A 35 -19.30 -11.42 1.14
C ARG A 35 -18.50 -10.64 2.20
N GLY A 36 -17.81 -9.57 1.83
CA GLY A 36 -17.04 -8.73 2.75
C GLY A 36 -15.62 -9.21 3.04
N VAL A 37 -15.05 -10.09 2.20
CA VAL A 37 -13.61 -10.40 2.27
C VAL A 37 -12.83 -9.18 1.82
N ARG A 38 -11.96 -8.68 2.67
CA ARG A 38 -11.08 -7.54 2.37
C ARG A 38 -9.86 -7.99 1.57
N MET A 39 -9.45 -7.15 0.63
CA MET A 39 -8.31 -7.39 -0.24
C MET A 39 -7.09 -6.65 0.28
N ASP A 40 -6.04 -7.38 0.67
CA ASP A 40 -4.77 -6.81 1.13
C ASP A 40 -3.64 -7.09 0.13
N VAL A 41 -2.79 -6.09 -0.08
CA VAL A 41 -1.70 -6.18 -1.05
C VAL A 41 -0.63 -7.18 -0.60
N GLY A 42 -0.12 -7.05 0.62
CA GLY A 42 0.96 -7.90 1.11
C GLY A 42 2.11 -8.01 0.11
N HIS A 43 2.76 -6.88 -0.25
CA HIS A 43 3.67 -6.81 -1.41
C HIS A 43 4.74 -7.89 -1.40
N GLY A 44 5.51 -8.00 -0.31
CA GLY A 44 6.56 -9.00 -0.15
C GLY A 44 7.59 -9.07 -1.28
N SER A 45 8.39 -10.14 -1.24
CA SER A 45 9.42 -10.38 -2.27
C SER A 45 8.91 -11.14 -3.49
N ALA A 46 7.72 -11.77 -3.40
CA ALA A 46 7.20 -12.69 -4.42
C ALA A 46 5.69 -12.62 -4.61
N SER A 47 5.04 -11.52 -4.15
CA SER A 47 3.59 -11.51 -4.02
C SER A 47 2.91 -10.26 -4.61
N PHE A 48 3.62 -9.51 -5.44
CA PHE A 48 3.06 -8.35 -6.14
C PHE A 48 3.49 -8.33 -7.61
N SER A 49 2.53 -8.13 -8.50
CA SER A 49 2.73 -7.95 -9.94
C SER A 49 2.04 -6.68 -10.41
N PHE A 50 2.76 -5.81 -11.11
CA PHE A 50 2.20 -4.61 -11.75
C PHE A 50 1.13 -4.98 -12.77
N GLU A 51 1.36 -6.03 -13.59
CA GLU A 51 0.36 -6.52 -14.55
C GLU A 51 -0.95 -6.86 -13.86
N VAL A 52 -0.90 -7.69 -12.81
CA VAL A 52 -2.11 -8.14 -12.10
C VAL A 52 -2.81 -6.98 -11.42
N ALA A 53 -2.07 -6.10 -10.76
CA ALA A 53 -2.62 -4.91 -10.09
C ALA A 53 -3.33 -3.98 -11.10
N ARG A 54 -2.67 -3.66 -12.22
CA ARG A 54 -3.21 -2.80 -13.27
C ARG A 54 -4.51 -3.35 -13.85
N VAL A 55 -4.53 -4.64 -14.19
CA VAL A 55 -5.70 -5.30 -14.79
C VAL A 55 -6.85 -5.40 -13.77
N ALA A 56 -6.58 -5.73 -12.51
CA ALA A 56 -7.60 -5.82 -11.47
C ALA A 56 -8.21 -4.44 -11.16
N ILE A 57 -7.37 -3.40 -11.00
CA ILE A 57 -7.79 -2.02 -10.73
C ILE A 57 -8.63 -1.48 -11.89
N ALA A 58 -8.24 -1.72 -13.14
CA ALA A 58 -9.01 -1.33 -14.32
C ALA A 58 -10.40 -2.00 -14.38
N GLN A 59 -10.58 -3.16 -13.74
CA GLN A 59 -11.87 -3.84 -13.57
C GLN A 59 -12.62 -3.41 -12.29
N GLY A 60 -12.17 -2.34 -11.62
CA GLY A 60 -12.82 -1.77 -10.44
C GLY A 60 -12.46 -2.46 -9.12
N ILE A 61 -11.46 -3.32 -9.09
CA ILE A 61 -11.01 -3.99 -7.86
C ILE A 61 -9.84 -3.20 -7.25
N LEU A 62 -10.16 -2.31 -6.33
CA LEU A 62 -9.18 -1.63 -5.50
C LEU A 62 -8.84 -2.50 -4.28
N PRO A 63 -7.60 -2.45 -3.76
CA PRO A 63 -7.28 -3.06 -2.49
C PRO A 63 -7.97 -2.29 -1.34
N ASP A 64 -8.36 -3.03 -0.30
CA ASP A 64 -8.80 -2.41 0.96
C ASP A 64 -7.60 -1.90 1.76
N THR A 65 -6.50 -2.66 1.74
CA THR A 65 -5.28 -2.30 2.47
C THR A 65 -4.03 -2.50 1.60
N ILE A 66 -3.05 -1.63 1.83
CA ILE A 66 -1.71 -1.74 1.26
C ILE A 66 -0.76 -2.06 2.40
N SER A 67 -0.29 -3.30 2.46
CA SER A 67 0.72 -3.75 3.40
C SER A 67 2.02 -4.11 2.67
N SER A 68 3.14 -3.99 3.38
CA SER A 68 4.47 -4.11 2.77
C SER A 68 5.02 -5.54 2.77
N ASP A 69 4.63 -6.37 3.74
CA ASP A 69 5.28 -7.67 4.00
C ASP A 69 6.81 -7.53 4.04
N ILE A 70 7.28 -6.46 4.76
CA ILE A 70 8.69 -6.09 4.82
C ILE A 70 9.46 -6.97 5.80
N TYR A 71 10.64 -7.41 5.40
CA TYR A 71 11.62 -8.06 6.24
C TYR A 71 13.04 -7.68 5.81
N CYS A 72 14.06 -8.08 6.56
CA CYS A 72 15.43 -7.61 6.37
C CYS A 72 15.90 -7.68 4.92
N ARG A 73 15.73 -8.83 4.25
CA ARG A 73 16.23 -9.04 2.90
C ARG A 73 15.57 -8.13 1.85
N ASN A 74 14.22 -8.02 1.85
CA ASN A 74 13.54 -7.22 0.85
C ASN A 74 13.57 -5.72 1.14
N ARG A 75 13.88 -5.34 2.38
CA ARG A 75 14.17 -3.96 2.74
C ARG A 75 15.49 -3.47 2.13
N LEU A 76 16.52 -4.30 2.17
CA LEU A 76 17.86 -3.94 1.72
C LEU A 76 18.02 -4.07 0.20
N ASN A 77 17.53 -5.18 -0.36
CA ASN A 77 17.74 -5.54 -1.76
C ASN A 77 16.53 -5.26 -2.67
N GLY A 78 15.44 -4.72 -2.12
CA GLY A 78 14.18 -4.56 -2.82
C GLY A 78 13.39 -5.89 -2.91
N PRO A 79 12.21 -5.86 -3.48
CA PRO A 79 11.51 -4.73 -4.11
C PRO A 79 10.68 -3.85 -3.16
N VAL A 80 10.78 -4.03 -1.84
CA VAL A 80 9.89 -3.36 -0.87
C VAL A 80 10.49 -2.04 -0.33
N HIS A 81 11.69 -2.05 0.23
CA HIS A 81 12.42 -0.95 0.87
C HIS A 81 11.71 -0.34 2.11
N ASN A 82 10.51 0.24 1.94
CA ASN A 82 9.66 0.78 3.00
C ASN A 82 8.21 0.89 2.51
N LEU A 83 7.26 1.23 3.41
CA LEU A 83 5.85 1.31 3.07
C LEU A 83 5.56 2.45 2.06
N ALA A 84 6.19 3.61 2.20
CA ALA A 84 5.98 4.73 1.27
C ALA A 84 6.44 4.38 -0.16
N HIS A 85 7.51 3.58 -0.29
CA HIS A 85 7.93 3.04 -1.59
C HIS A 85 6.88 2.10 -2.18
N VAL A 86 6.29 1.21 -1.38
CA VAL A 86 5.19 0.33 -1.83
C VAL A 86 3.96 1.16 -2.23
N MET A 87 3.55 2.12 -1.40
CA MET A 87 2.44 3.02 -1.70
C MET A 87 2.62 3.76 -3.03
N SER A 88 3.83 4.22 -3.29
CA SER A 88 4.18 4.97 -4.51
C SER A 88 3.97 4.17 -5.79
N LYS A 89 4.14 2.86 -5.77
CA LYS A 89 3.89 1.97 -6.92
C LYS A 89 2.44 2.02 -7.38
N PHE A 90 1.51 2.28 -6.46
CA PHE A 90 0.08 2.29 -6.79
C PHE A 90 -0.35 3.49 -7.63
N PHE A 91 0.44 4.56 -7.66
CA PHE A 91 0.23 5.65 -8.63
C PHE A 91 0.46 5.17 -10.07
N SER A 92 1.43 4.28 -10.28
CA SER A 92 1.75 3.74 -11.62
C SER A 92 0.72 2.73 -12.14
N VAL A 93 -0.18 2.27 -11.29
CA VAL A 93 -1.28 1.35 -11.68
C VAL A 93 -2.66 2.04 -11.61
N GLY A 94 -2.69 3.37 -11.50
CA GLY A 94 -3.90 4.18 -11.66
C GLY A 94 -4.65 4.55 -10.37
N MET A 95 -4.09 4.29 -9.18
CA MET A 95 -4.71 4.76 -7.94
C MET A 95 -4.41 6.24 -7.67
N THR A 96 -5.40 6.95 -7.15
CA THR A 96 -5.23 8.33 -6.68
C THR A 96 -4.51 8.38 -5.33
N LEU A 97 -3.95 9.55 -4.97
CA LEU A 97 -3.34 9.75 -3.66
C LEU A 97 -4.31 9.42 -2.53
N GLN A 98 -5.56 9.90 -2.62
CA GLN A 98 -6.58 9.63 -1.61
C GLN A 98 -6.83 8.13 -1.43
N GLN A 99 -6.98 7.38 -2.53
CA GLN A 99 -7.19 5.94 -2.48
C GLN A 99 -6.02 5.20 -1.82
N VAL A 100 -4.78 5.62 -2.12
CA VAL A 100 -3.57 5.02 -1.53
C VAL A 100 -3.51 5.32 -0.02
N ILE A 101 -3.77 6.58 0.39
CA ILE A 101 -3.78 6.97 1.79
C ILE A 101 -4.88 6.24 2.57
N ASP A 102 -6.08 6.15 2.02
CA ASP A 102 -7.18 5.41 2.65
C ASP A 102 -6.81 3.96 2.99
N CYS A 103 -6.07 3.30 2.09
CA CYS A 103 -5.66 1.90 2.26
C CYS A 103 -4.65 1.68 3.41
N VAL A 104 -3.89 2.70 3.81
CA VAL A 104 -2.88 2.60 4.88
C VAL A 104 -3.30 3.31 6.17
N THR A 105 -4.47 3.94 6.18
CA THR A 105 -5.00 4.70 7.31
C THR A 105 -6.30 4.09 7.83
N TRP A 106 -7.44 4.75 7.57
CA TRP A 106 -8.71 4.36 8.17
C TRP A 106 -9.20 2.98 7.73
N LYS A 107 -8.98 2.57 6.48
CA LYS A 107 -9.39 1.23 6.03
C LYS A 107 -8.59 0.12 6.72
N ALA A 108 -7.27 0.34 6.92
CA ALA A 108 -6.43 -0.58 7.67
C ALA A 108 -6.86 -0.63 9.15
N ALA A 109 -7.10 0.53 9.77
CA ALA A 109 -7.58 0.62 11.15
C ALA A 109 -8.92 -0.10 11.34
N ASP A 110 -9.88 0.13 10.43
CA ASP A 110 -11.19 -0.54 10.45
C ASP A 110 -11.05 -2.06 10.29
N GLY A 111 -10.18 -2.52 9.38
CA GLY A 111 -9.91 -3.95 9.16
C GLY A 111 -9.36 -4.65 10.39
N LEU A 112 -8.52 -3.95 11.16
CA LEU A 112 -7.91 -4.43 12.39
C LEU A 112 -8.72 -4.05 13.64
N ARG A 113 -9.85 -3.35 13.49
CA ARG A 113 -10.70 -2.85 14.59
C ARG A 113 -9.97 -1.97 15.58
N LEU A 114 -9.10 -1.10 15.09
CA LEU A 114 -8.38 -0.12 15.87
C LEU A 114 -9.24 1.15 15.99
N THR A 115 -9.88 1.34 17.12
CA THR A 115 -10.91 2.37 17.33
C THR A 115 -10.39 3.81 17.42
N ARG A 116 -9.05 3.99 17.61
CA ARG A 116 -8.43 5.31 17.81
C ARG A 116 -7.29 5.58 16.84
N LYS A 117 -7.23 4.86 15.71
CA LYS A 117 -6.16 4.95 14.71
C LYS A 117 -6.71 5.28 13.32
N GLY A 118 -5.84 5.78 12.45
CA GLY A 118 -6.10 5.96 11.03
C GLY A 118 -6.93 7.17 10.66
N ARG A 119 -7.21 8.10 11.58
CA ARG A 119 -7.94 9.35 11.33
C ARG A 119 -7.34 10.52 12.08
N LEU A 120 -7.48 11.71 11.50
CA LEU A 120 -7.14 13.00 12.13
C LEU A 120 -8.41 13.57 12.76
N GLU A 121 -8.76 13.08 13.95
CA GLU A 121 -9.94 13.49 14.68
C GLU A 121 -9.62 13.70 16.16
N VAL A 122 -10.35 14.59 16.81
CA VAL A 122 -10.21 14.81 18.27
C VAL A 122 -10.53 13.53 19.03
N GLY A 123 -9.61 13.11 19.90
CA GLY A 123 -9.71 11.87 20.67
C GLY A 123 -9.03 10.66 20.03
N PHE A 124 -8.50 10.79 18.80
CA PHE A 124 -7.65 9.78 18.19
C PHE A 124 -6.20 9.91 18.67
N ASP A 125 -5.46 8.83 18.56
CA ASP A 125 -4.04 8.82 18.92
C ASP A 125 -3.24 9.70 17.95
N ALA A 126 -2.28 10.47 18.49
CA ALA A 126 -1.41 11.34 17.71
C ALA A 126 -0.29 10.54 17.02
N ASP A 127 -0.69 9.62 16.12
CA ASP A 127 0.20 8.83 15.28
C ASP A 127 0.07 9.33 13.83
N LEU A 128 1.05 10.09 13.38
CA LEU A 128 1.00 10.82 12.11
C LEU A 128 2.23 10.49 11.27
N THR A 129 2.09 10.62 9.96
CA THR A 129 3.23 10.64 9.04
C THR A 129 3.14 11.87 8.17
N LEU A 130 4.21 12.67 8.17
CA LEU A 130 4.38 13.78 7.25
C LEU A 130 5.17 13.29 6.04
N PHE A 131 4.68 13.61 4.85
CA PHE A 131 5.36 13.28 3.61
C PHE A 131 5.12 14.37 2.56
N SER A 132 6.01 14.46 1.59
CA SER A 132 5.78 15.19 0.34
C SER A 132 5.40 14.24 -0.79
N VAL A 133 4.63 14.75 -1.76
CA VAL A 133 4.47 14.11 -3.06
C VAL A 133 5.50 14.71 -3.98
N THR A 134 6.53 13.94 -4.32
CA THR A 134 7.60 14.39 -5.20
C THR A 134 7.24 14.02 -6.64
N GLU A 135 7.05 15.02 -7.48
CA GLU A 135 6.77 14.86 -8.91
C GLU A 135 8.10 14.76 -9.68
N ALA A 136 8.68 13.57 -9.64
CA ALA A 136 9.90 13.23 -10.35
C ALA A 136 9.86 11.75 -10.76
N PRO A 137 10.40 11.41 -11.94
CA PRO A 137 10.47 10.02 -12.39
C PRO A 137 11.21 9.14 -11.40
N ARG A 138 10.61 8.00 -11.05
CA ARG A 138 11.23 6.99 -10.20
C ARG A 138 10.99 5.60 -10.74
N LEU A 139 12.05 4.81 -10.85
CA LEU A 139 11.96 3.41 -11.26
C LEU A 139 11.45 2.57 -10.08
N PHE A 140 10.41 1.79 -10.34
CA PHE A 140 9.88 0.79 -9.43
C PHE A 140 10.02 -0.60 -10.03
N VAL A 141 10.27 -1.59 -9.19
CA VAL A 141 10.38 -2.99 -9.58
C VAL A 141 9.36 -3.78 -8.77
N ASP A 142 8.63 -4.69 -9.41
CA ASP A 142 7.71 -5.60 -8.72
C ASP A 142 8.38 -6.91 -8.28
N SER A 143 7.59 -7.85 -7.78
CA SER A 143 8.11 -9.14 -7.32
C SER A 143 8.39 -10.15 -8.45
N GLU A 144 7.96 -9.86 -9.67
CA GLU A 144 8.21 -10.67 -10.86
C GLU A 144 9.37 -10.10 -11.72
N GLY A 145 9.92 -8.92 -11.33
CA GLY A 145 11.00 -8.23 -12.04
C GLY A 145 10.51 -7.23 -13.10
N GLU A 146 9.20 -7.00 -13.23
CA GLU A 146 8.68 -5.94 -14.09
C GLU A 146 9.13 -4.57 -13.55
N GLN A 147 9.64 -3.73 -14.46
CA GLN A 147 10.10 -2.37 -14.16
C GLN A 147 9.11 -1.35 -14.71
N VAL A 148 8.70 -0.41 -13.86
CA VAL A 148 7.80 0.68 -14.23
C VAL A 148 8.38 2.00 -13.74
N THR A 149 8.47 3.00 -14.62
CA THR A 149 8.81 4.36 -14.21
C THR A 149 7.54 5.11 -13.83
N GLY A 150 7.41 5.43 -12.55
CA GLY A 150 6.33 6.29 -12.06
C GLY A 150 6.74 7.76 -12.13
N GLU A 151 5.76 8.64 -12.40
CA GLU A 151 5.97 10.09 -12.53
C GLU A 151 6.05 10.80 -11.16
N LYS A 152 5.60 10.14 -10.10
CA LYS A 152 5.60 10.69 -8.74
C LYS A 152 5.79 9.63 -7.69
N HIS A 153 6.26 10.05 -6.52
CA HIS A 153 6.44 9.16 -5.37
C HIS A 153 6.27 9.90 -4.04
N LEU A 154 6.03 9.14 -2.98
CA LEU A 154 5.95 9.65 -1.61
C LEU A 154 7.35 9.69 -0.98
N THR A 155 7.70 10.82 -0.41
CA THR A 155 8.94 11.03 0.35
C THR A 155 8.57 11.30 1.81
N PRO A 156 8.76 10.35 2.74
CA PRO A 156 8.50 10.57 4.16
C PRO A 156 9.44 11.62 4.73
N LEU A 157 8.91 12.57 5.49
CA LEU A 157 9.66 13.66 6.14
C LEU A 157 9.76 13.45 7.64
N ALA A 158 8.64 13.05 8.27
CA ALA A 158 8.59 12.81 9.71
C ALA A 158 7.53 11.78 10.06
N ALA A 159 7.70 11.14 11.21
CA ALA A 159 6.64 10.43 11.91
C ALA A 159 6.40 11.07 13.28
N VAL A 160 5.15 11.08 13.71
CA VAL A 160 4.77 11.38 15.08
C VAL A 160 4.19 10.10 15.67
N VAL A 161 4.72 9.65 16.79
CA VAL A 161 4.27 8.44 17.49
C VAL A 161 3.96 8.80 18.93
N ALA A 162 2.72 8.64 19.33
CA ALA A 162 2.25 9.06 20.67
C ALA A 162 2.61 10.52 21.01
N GLY A 163 2.65 11.40 20.01
CA GLY A 163 3.01 12.81 20.14
C GLY A 163 4.51 13.12 20.05
N GLU A 164 5.38 12.14 19.99
CA GLU A 164 6.83 12.34 19.82
C GLU A 164 7.23 12.38 18.34
N TRP A 165 8.13 13.30 17.97
CA TRP A 165 8.58 13.54 16.62
C TRP A 165 9.83 12.74 16.26
N PHE A 166 9.81 12.12 15.08
CA PHE A 166 10.94 11.39 14.48
C PHE A 166 11.16 11.89 13.05
N LEU A 167 12.21 12.66 12.83
CA LEU A 167 12.55 13.19 11.50
C LEU A 167 13.29 12.13 10.68
N THR A 168 12.99 12.05 9.38
CA THR A 168 13.81 11.33 8.41
C THR A 168 15.01 12.18 8.00
N GLU A 169 15.97 11.64 7.25
CA GLU A 169 17.09 12.45 6.72
C GLU A 169 16.58 13.54 5.76
N GLU A 170 15.59 13.21 4.91
CA GLU A 170 14.93 14.19 4.05
C GLU A 170 14.17 15.24 4.87
N GLY A 171 13.56 14.84 5.97
CA GLY A 171 12.89 15.77 6.88
C GLY A 171 13.85 16.75 7.53
N LYS A 172 15.02 16.29 7.96
CA LYS A 172 16.09 17.15 8.50
C LYS A 172 16.64 18.12 7.46
N ALA A 173 16.81 17.65 6.20
CA ALA A 173 17.32 18.45 5.11
C ALA A 173 16.36 19.54 4.62
N ASN A 174 15.03 19.29 4.73
CA ASN A 174 13.99 20.21 4.28
C ASN A 174 13.50 21.19 5.39
N VAL A 175 14.23 21.22 6.49
CA VAL A 175 14.08 22.18 7.60
C VAL A 175 12.64 22.34 8.09
N PHE A 176 12.30 21.55 9.08
CA PHE A 176 11.41 22.07 10.11
C PHE A 176 12.30 22.63 11.22
N ASP A 177 12.56 23.95 11.21
CA ASP A 177 12.96 24.67 12.40
C ASP A 177 11.75 24.63 13.36
N LEU A 178 11.66 23.55 14.13
CA LEU A 178 10.67 23.36 15.20
C LEU A 178 11.30 23.73 16.53
#